data_c7b30ba769dfdb7cdf4f66f50800a568
#
_entry.id   c7b30ba769dfdb7cdf4f66f50800a568
#
_cell.length_a   1.000
_cell.length_b   1.000
_cell.length_c   1.000
_cell.angle_alpha   90.00
_cell.angle_beta   90.00
_cell.angle_gamma   90.00
#
_symmetry.space_group_name_H-M   'P 1'
#
loop_
_entity.id
_entity.type
_entity.pdbx_description
1 polymer ?
#
loop_
_entity_poly.entity_id
_entity_poly.type
_entity_poly.pdbx_seq_one_letter_code
_entity_poly.pdbx_strand_id
1 'polypeptide(L)'
;MSEKSVYMERPWLKHYLKEVPHAINYQRMFLKDYLAKSVQEFPDKMALSFQGYKVTYGELNTMVNKMAACLNDLDVRKGDRVAILLPNLIPCVVAYYAAMKIGAVVVMNNPLYTDRELEHQFNDSGSKILITLDLLCNRMIDLRANTSIKNIIYTSIGDYLPFPKSLLFPLVAKKKKLAADVKPADNLYKWKDMLKQYSEKTSEVTVEWDDVAMFQYTGGTTGVSKGVMLTHGNLSSQIQQAMNWFPMFKRGEETALSALPFFHIFGLTTAMNFSVAMAWGNILVAKPQPDQLLETIKKHKPSFAPLVPTMFIGMLAHEDINTVDLSCIKGCFSGSAPLPIEVIKEFEEKSGAVIVEGFGMTETSPVTHMNPFAPDKRKVGSVGIPASDTLARIVSLDGNMTDMPVGEPGELLIKGPQVMKGYYNNPKATADTIVDGWLRTGDVARMDEDGYFYIVDRIKDMIISGGYNVYPRDIDEVLYEHPKVVEACSIGIPHQHRGESIKAFVVLKENETATAEEIISFCEKHLAKYKLPTEVEFRKELPKTNVGKILRKDLRSEEMIKRKS
;
A
#
# COMPACT_ATOMS: atom_id res chain seq x y z
N MET A 1 -14.64 37.11 -17.38
CA MET A 1 -14.37 35.80 -18.01
C MET A 1 -13.62 35.03 -16.96
N SER A 2 -14.14 33.93 -16.45
CA SER A 2 -13.33 33.09 -15.53
C SER A 2 -12.16 32.54 -16.34
N GLU A 3 -10.94 32.87 -15.94
CA GLU A 3 -9.74 32.22 -16.50
C GLU A 3 -9.98 30.73 -16.49
N LYS A 4 -9.79 30.07 -17.63
CA LYS A 4 -9.87 28.61 -17.69
C LYS A 4 -8.77 28.05 -16.81
N SER A 5 -9.17 27.23 -15.85
CA SER A 5 -8.22 26.53 -14.98
C SER A 5 -7.16 25.79 -15.80
N VAL A 6 -5.88 26.06 -15.56
CA VAL A 6 -4.75 25.38 -16.22
C VAL A 6 -4.82 23.86 -16.02
N TYR A 7 -5.35 23.41 -14.89
CA TYR A 7 -5.52 21.99 -14.59
C TYR A 7 -6.55 21.31 -15.50
N MET A 8 -7.56 22.04 -15.97
CA MET A 8 -8.57 21.51 -16.89
C MET A 8 -8.07 21.42 -18.34
N GLU A 9 -6.98 22.12 -18.68
CA GLU A 9 -6.25 21.95 -19.94
C GLU A 9 -5.40 20.70 -19.97
N ARG A 10 -5.13 20.10 -18.80
CA ARG A 10 -4.38 18.86 -18.61
C ARG A 10 -3.00 18.89 -19.29
N PRO A 11 -2.09 19.81 -18.89
CA PRO A 11 -0.80 20.00 -19.55
C PRO A 11 0.10 18.75 -19.50
N TRP A 12 -0.14 17.84 -18.57
CA TRP A 12 0.60 16.59 -18.39
C TRP A 12 0.38 15.57 -19.53
N LEU A 13 -0.71 15.67 -20.32
CA LEU A 13 -1.01 14.69 -21.37
C LEU A 13 0.08 14.60 -22.45
N LYS A 14 0.82 15.69 -22.69
CA LYS A 14 1.95 15.73 -23.65
C LYS A 14 3.12 14.81 -23.25
N HIS A 15 3.19 14.41 -21.96
CA HIS A 15 4.23 13.56 -21.41
C HIS A 15 3.84 12.08 -21.32
N TYR A 16 2.63 11.72 -21.67
CA TYR A 16 2.25 10.31 -21.76
C TYR A 16 3.14 9.58 -22.78
N LEU A 17 3.42 8.30 -22.50
CA LEU A 17 4.01 7.43 -23.53
C LEU A 17 3.00 7.29 -24.67
N LYS A 18 3.51 7.10 -25.88
CA LYS A 18 2.66 7.01 -27.09
C LYS A 18 1.60 5.90 -26.99
N GLU A 19 1.96 4.81 -26.30
CA GLU A 19 1.13 3.64 -26.09
C GLU A 19 0.08 3.83 -24.99
N VAL A 20 0.23 4.86 -24.14
CA VAL A 20 -0.68 5.13 -23.02
C VAL A 20 -1.82 6.03 -23.49
N PRO A 21 -3.07 5.56 -23.49
CA PRO A 21 -4.20 6.36 -23.93
C PRO A 21 -4.52 7.47 -22.92
N HIS A 22 -4.92 8.64 -23.41
CA HIS A 22 -5.38 9.74 -22.56
C HIS A 22 -6.70 9.40 -21.84
N ALA A 23 -7.55 8.61 -22.50
CA ALA A 23 -8.82 8.11 -21.97
C ALA A 23 -8.95 6.61 -22.30
N ILE A 24 -9.44 5.84 -21.35
CA ILE A 24 -9.60 4.39 -21.45
C ILE A 24 -11.07 4.07 -21.77
N ASN A 25 -11.29 3.21 -22.75
CA ASN A 25 -12.59 2.59 -22.96
C ASN A 25 -12.74 1.42 -21.97
N TYR A 26 -13.20 1.73 -20.76
CA TYR A 26 -13.27 0.76 -19.66
C TYR A 26 -14.16 -0.43 -20.01
N GLN A 27 -13.57 -1.62 -19.98
CA GLN A 27 -14.32 -2.86 -20.09
C GLN A 27 -15.01 -3.16 -18.75
N ARG A 28 -16.28 -3.60 -18.78
CA ARG A 28 -16.99 -4.06 -17.57
C ARG A 28 -16.47 -5.44 -17.13
N MET A 29 -15.20 -5.50 -16.81
CA MET A 29 -14.54 -6.69 -16.24
C MET A 29 -14.37 -6.52 -14.73
N PHE A 30 -14.75 -7.50 -13.98
CA PHE A 30 -14.57 -7.55 -12.53
C PHE A 30 -13.29 -8.29 -12.18
N LEU A 31 -12.80 -8.17 -10.94
CA LEU A 31 -11.55 -8.83 -10.54
C LEU A 31 -11.63 -10.36 -10.74
N LYS A 32 -12.79 -10.98 -10.48
CA LYS A 32 -13.03 -12.40 -10.77
C LYS A 32 -12.87 -12.75 -12.26
N ASP A 33 -13.21 -11.82 -13.16
CA ASP A 33 -13.15 -12.05 -14.60
C ASP A 33 -11.71 -11.98 -15.12
N TYR A 34 -10.87 -11.10 -14.52
CA TYR A 34 -9.44 -11.09 -14.81
C TYR A 34 -8.78 -12.42 -14.42
N LEU A 35 -9.14 -12.99 -13.27
CA LEU A 35 -8.68 -14.33 -12.90
C LEU A 35 -9.14 -15.36 -13.91
N ALA A 36 -10.44 -15.38 -14.25
CA ALA A 36 -11.01 -16.32 -15.21
C ALA A 36 -10.32 -16.23 -16.57
N LYS A 37 -10.06 -15.02 -17.07
CA LYS A 37 -9.32 -14.77 -18.31
C LYS A 37 -7.88 -15.30 -18.23
N SER A 38 -7.19 -15.09 -17.11
CA SER A 38 -5.83 -15.59 -16.92
C SER A 38 -5.77 -17.11 -16.84
N VAL A 39 -6.78 -17.73 -16.23
CA VAL A 39 -6.95 -19.20 -16.21
C VAL A 39 -7.21 -19.76 -17.61
N GLN A 40 -8.06 -19.09 -18.38
CA GLN A 40 -8.40 -19.52 -19.75
C GLN A 40 -7.17 -19.46 -20.69
N GLU A 41 -6.39 -18.38 -20.59
CA GLU A 41 -5.27 -18.14 -21.51
C GLU A 41 -3.96 -18.84 -21.08
N PHE A 42 -3.77 -19.00 -19.75
CA PHE A 42 -2.52 -19.47 -19.17
C PHE A 42 -2.72 -20.49 -18.03
N PRO A 43 -3.49 -21.58 -18.20
CA PRO A 43 -3.86 -22.49 -17.10
C PRO A 43 -2.66 -23.12 -16.39
N ASP A 44 -1.61 -23.45 -17.15
CA ASP A 44 -0.42 -24.16 -16.64
C ASP A 44 0.70 -23.23 -16.15
N LYS A 45 0.56 -21.90 -16.36
CA LYS A 45 1.54 -20.95 -15.86
C LYS A 45 1.43 -20.79 -14.34
N MET A 46 2.59 -20.58 -13.73
CA MET A 46 2.67 -20.26 -12.29
C MET A 46 1.91 -18.96 -12.01
N ALA A 47 0.86 -19.06 -11.20
CA ALA A 47 0.14 -17.91 -10.66
C ALA A 47 0.77 -17.42 -9.36
N LEU A 48 1.09 -18.33 -8.44
CA LEU A 48 1.62 -18.03 -7.12
C LEU A 48 2.85 -18.89 -6.79
N SER A 49 3.80 -18.33 -6.07
CA SER A 49 4.89 -19.07 -5.45
C SER A 49 5.11 -18.59 -4.02
N PHE A 50 5.15 -19.53 -3.07
CA PHE A 50 5.46 -19.25 -1.67
C PHE A 50 6.55 -20.21 -1.17
N GLN A 51 7.70 -19.69 -0.78
CA GLN A 51 8.84 -20.49 -0.26
C GLN A 51 9.26 -21.64 -1.19
N GLY A 52 8.96 -21.53 -2.49
CA GLY A 52 9.22 -22.57 -3.52
C GLY A 52 8.05 -23.51 -3.81
N TYR A 53 6.97 -23.46 -3.03
CA TYR A 53 5.71 -24.10 -3.41
C TYR A 53 5.05 -23.28 -4.51
N LYS A 54 4.70 -23.91 -5.61
CA LYS A 54 4.11 -23.25 -6.79
C LYS A 54 2.67 -23.68 -6.98
N VAL A 55 1.86 -22.76 -7.45
CA VAL A 55 0.46 -22.95 -7.82
C VAL A 55 0.26 -22.37 -9.20
N THR A 56 -0.29 -23.15 -10.13
CA THR A 56 -0.65 -22.70 -11.47
C THR A 56 -1.96 -21.92 -11.45
N TYR A 57 -2.29 -21.21 -12.54
CA TYR A 57 -3.59 -20.52 -12.66
C TYR A 57 -4.77 -21.48 -12.60
N GLY A 58 -4.66 -22.68 -13.21
CA GLY A 58 -5.65 -23.73 -13.12
C GLY A 58 -5.88 -24.23 -11.69
N GLU A 59 -4.79 -24.50 -10.96
CA GLU A 59 -4.87 -24.90 -9.55
C GLU A 59 -5.42 -23.79 -8.66
N LEU A 60 -5.02 -22.52 -8.91
CA LEU A 60 -5.56 -21.37 -8.19
C LEU A 60 -7.08 -21.27 -8.38
N ASN A 61 -7.56 -21.40 -9.61
CA ASN A 61 -9.00 -21.40 -9.90
C ASN A 61 -9.75 -22.51 -9.18
N THR A 62 -9.20 -23.73 -9.17
CA THR A 62 -9.77 -24.86 -8.42
C THR A 62 -9.88 -24.54 -6.94
N MET A 63 -8.83 -24.00 -6.32
CA MET A 63 -8.86 -23.60 -4.90
C MET A 63 -9.86 -22.47 -4.64
N VAL A 64 -9.92 -21.47 -5.51
CA VAL A 64 -10.89 -20.37 -5.43
C VAL A 64 -12.32 -20.87 -5.53
N ASN A 65 -12.61 -21.77 -6.47
CA ASN A 65 -13.94 -22.36 -6.64
C ASN A 65 -14.38 -23.15 -5.40
N LYS A 66 -13.51 -23.99 -4.86
CA LYS A 66 -13.78 -24.76 -3.64
C LYS A 66 -14.02 -23.87 -2.43
N MET A 67 -13.20 -22.83 -2.25
CA MET A 67 -13.39 -21.89 -1.15
C MET A 67 -14.67 -21.04 -1.33
N ALA A 68 -15.02 -20.68 -2.55
CA ALA A 68 -16.28 -20.00 -2.84
C ALA A 68 -17.50 -20.87 -2.49
N ALA A 69 -17.45 -22.17 -2.82
CA ALA A 69 -18.48 -23.14 -2.42
C ALA A 69 -18.57 -23.28 -0.89
N CYS A 70 -17.41 -23.34 -0.21
CA CYS A 70 -17.34 -23.35 1.24
C CYS A 70 -17.99 -22.12 1.87
N LEU A 71 -17.65 -20.92 1.39
CA LEU A 71 -18.24 -19.66 1.89
C LEU A 71 -19.76 -19.63 1.69
N ASN A 72 -20.26 -20.11 0.55
CA ASN A 72 -21.70 -20.22 0.30
C ASN A 72 -22.39 -21.18 1.28
N ASP A 73 -21.76 -22.30 1.63
CA ASP A 73 -22.28 -23.28 2.59
C ASP A 73 -22.30 -22.72 4.03
N LEU A 74 -21.34 -21.86 4.35
CA LEU A 74 -21.31 -21.09 5.60
C LEU A 74 -22.24 -19.86 5.58
N ASP A 75 -23.21 -19.84 4.66
CA ASP A 75 -24.23 -18.79 4.51
C ASP A 75 -23.67 -17.39 4.20
N VAL A 76 -22.56 -17.32 3.47
CA VAL A 76 -22.09 -16.06 2.90
C VAL A 76 -22.79 -15.81 1.57
N ARG A 77 -23.39 -14.64 1.43
CA ARG A 77 -24.12 -14.20 0.23
C ARG A 77 -23.53 -12.89 -0.30
N LYS A 78 -23.96 -12.48 -1.48
CA LYS A 78 -23.63 -11.18 -2.07
C LYS A 78 -23.86 -10.06 -1.05
N GLY A 79 -22.84 -9.22 -0.86
CA GLY A 79 -22.87 -8.10 0.08
C GLY A 79 -22.52 -8.45 1.54
N ASP A 80 -22.41 -9.73 1.90
CA ASP A 80 -21.88 -10.12 3.21
C ASP A 80 -20.37 -9.87 3.28
N ARG A 81 -19.84 -9.61 4.47
CA ARG A 81 -18.44 -9.25 4.68
C ARG A 81 -17.64 -10.47 5.14
N VAL A 82 -16.49 -10.65 4.47
CA VAL A 82 -15.50 -11.68 4.77
C VAL A 82 -14.21 -11.00 5.19
N ALA A 83 -13.85 -11.14 6.47
CA ALA A 83 -12.60 -10.61 7.02
C ALA A 83 -11.43 -11.56 6.68
N ILE A 84 -10.34 -11.00 6.17
CA ILE A 84 -9.10 -11.72 5.86
C ILE A 84 -7.99 -11.13 6.70
N LEU A 85 -7.49 -11.89 7.67
CA LEU A 85 -6.44 -11.53 8.61
C LEU A 85 -5.20 -12.40 8.35
N LEU A 86 -4.60 -12.21 7.17
CA LEU A 86 -3.49 -13.03 6.68
C LEU A 86 -2.36 -12.15 6.10
N PRO A 87 -1.10 -12.56 6.26
CA PRO A 87 -0.01 -12.00 5.48
C PRO A 87 -0.05 -12.52 4.03
N ASN A 88 0.95 -12.17 3.21
CA ASN A 88 1.06 -12.62 1.82
C ASN A 88 1.29 -14.12 1.73
N LEU A 89 0.20 -14.88 1.71
CA LEU A 89 0.16 -16.32 1.61
C LEU A 89 -0.80 -16.76 0.50
N ILE A 90 -0.64 -17.98 0.00
CA ILE A 90 -1.56 -18.58 -0.98
C ILE A 90 -3.02 -18.53 -0.49
N PRO A 91 -3.36 -18.89 0.77
CA PRO A 91 -4.71 -18.75 1.30
C PRO A 91 -5.28 -17.34 1.26
N CYS A 92 -4.45 -16.30 1.40
CA CYS A 92 -4.89 -14.90 1.31
C CYS A 92 -5.44 -14.59 -0.07
N VAL A 93 -4.72 -14.98 -1.13
CA VAL A 93 -5.15 -14.77 -2.53
C VAL A 93 -6.40 -15.58 -2.85
N VAL A 94 -6.42 -16.86 -2.44
CA VAL A 94 -7.57 -17.75 -2.66
C VAL A 94 -8.83 -17.21 -1.97
N ALA A 95 -8.72 -16.80 -0.70
CA ALA A 95 -9.84 -16.25 0.08
C ALA A 95 -10.39 -14.96 -0.55
N TYR A 96 -9.49 -14.07 -0.99
CA TYR A 96 -9.86 -12.83 -1.66
C TYR A 96 -10.67 -13.09 -2.93
N TYR A 97 -10.15 -13.89 -3.85
CA TYR A 97 -10.85 -14.18 -5.10
C TYR A 97 -12.11 -15.05 -4.91
N ALA A 98 -12.14 -15.90 -3.89
CA ALA A 98 -13.34 -16.67 -3.55
C ALA A 98 -14.48 -15.76 -3.07
N ALA A 99 -14.17 -14.80 -2.20
CA ALA A 99 -15.15 -13.80 -1.76
C ALA A 99 -15.64 -12.93 -2.94
N MET A 100 -14.72 -12.45 -3.79
CA MET A 100 -15.07 -11.68 -5.00
C MET A 100 -15.97 -12.48 -5.94
N LYS A 101 -15.75 -13.79 -6.07
CA LYS A 101 -16.51 -14.68 -6.96
C LYS A 101 -17.98 -14.80 -6.57
N ILE A 102 -18.28 -14.82 -5.27
CA ILE A 102 -19.65 -14.90 -4.75
C ILE A 102 -20.28 -13.52 -4.47
N GLY A 103 -19.60 -12.44 -4.84
CA GLY A 103 -20.06 -11.06 -4.62
C GLY A 103 -20.06 -10.63 -3.16
N ALA A 104 -19.29 -11.30 -2.30
CA ALA A 104 -19.08 -10.88 -0.93
C ALA A 104 -18.12 -9.69 -0.87
N VAL A 105 -18.26 -8.85 0.15
CA VAL A 105 -17.38 -7.70 0.41
C VAL A 105 -16.17 -8.17 1.20
N VAL A 106 -14.98 -8.02 0.65
CA VAL A 106 -13.74 -8.36 1.34
C VAL A 106 -13.38 -7.27 2.35
N VAL A 107 -12.97 -7.66 3.56
CA VAL A 107 -12.43 -6.78 4.59
C VAL A 107 -11.01 -7.23 4.89
N MET A 108 -10.04 -6.48 4.35
CA MET A 108 -8.62 -6.79 4.58
C MET A 108 -8.17 -6.24 5.92
N ASN A 109 -7.61 -7.10 6.76
CA ASN A 109 -7.17 -6.76 8.10
C ASN A 109 -5.67 -7.03 8.27
N ASN A 110 -5.00 -6.16 9.00
CA ASN A 110 -3.58 -6.30 9.30
C ASN A 110 -3.36 -7.30 10.45
N PRO A 111 -2.58 -8.38 10.26
CA PRO A 111 -2.29 -9.37 11.29
C PRO A 111 -1.59 -8.83 12.55
N LEU A 112 -1.01 -7.63 12.45
CA LEU A 112 -0.29 -6.98 13.55
C LEU A 112 -1.16 -6.03 14.38
N TYR A 113 -2.44 -5.86 14.04
CA TYR A 113 -3.35 -5.01 14.80
C TYR A 113 -3.62 -5.55 16.20
N THR A 114 -3.88 -4.62 17.11
CA THR A 114 -4.30 -4.89 18.48
C THR A 114 -5.72 -5.47 18.51
N ASP A 115 -6.13 -6.04 19.65
CA ASP A 115 -7.50 -6.56 19.83
C ASP A 115 -8.53 -5.45 19.62
N ARG A 116 -8.28 -4.27 20.18
CA ARG A 116 -9.15 -3.09 20.06
C ARG A 116 -9.36 -2.67 18.60
N GLU A 117 -8.30 -2.67 17.79
CA GLU A 117 -8.39 -2.31 16.38
C GLU A 117 -9.17 -3.37 15.58
N LEU A 118 -8.91 -4.65 15.83
CA LEU A 118 -9.61 -5.75 15.16
C LEU A 118 -11.09 -5.82 15.57
N GLU A 119 -11.40 -5.68 16.86
CA GLU A 119 -12.77 -5.64 17.38
C GLU A 119 -13.56 -4.51 16.72
N HIS A 120 -12.96 -3.31 16.65
CA HIS A 120 -13.58 -2.19 15.94
C HIS A 120 -13.87 -2.53 14.48
N GLN A 121 -12.88 -3.04 13.73
CA GLN A 121 -13.04 -3.30 12.29
C GLN A 121 -14.05 -4.41 12.00
N PHE A 122 -14.07 -5.48 12.80
CA PHE A 122 -15.04 -6.57 12.65
C PHE A 122 -16.46 -6.11 12.93
N ASN A 123 -16.67 -5.30 13.97
CA ASN A 123 -17.98 -4.79 14.34
C ASN A 123 -18.47 -3.70 13.38
N ASP A 124 -17.62 -2.73 13.02
CA ASP A 124 -17.99 -1.68 12.08
C ASP A 124 -18.32 -2.27 10.71
N SER A 125 -17.50 -3.19 10.19
CA SER A 125 -17.79 -3.87 8.92
C SER A 125 -18.96 -4.84 9.01
N GLY A 126 -19.29 -5.36 10.20
CA GLY A 126 -20.23 -6.44 10.40
C GLY A 126 -19.80 -7.75 9.71
N SER A 127 -18.50 -8.06 9.75
CA SER A 127 -17.95 -9.26 9.15
C SER A 127 -18.48 -10.53 9.83
N LYS A 128 -18.97 -11.51 9.05
CA LYS A 128 -19.51 -12.76 9.58
C LYS A 128 -18.49 -13.90 9.60
N ILE A 129 -17.54 -13.86 8.68
CA ILE A 129 -16.49 -14.86 8.50
C ILE A 129 -15.15 -14.20 8.72
N LEU A 130 -14.27 -14.91 9.44
CA LEU A 130 -12.87 -14.55 9.57
C LEU A 130 -11.98 -15.67 9.01
N ILE A 131 -11.05 -15.30 8.13
CA ILE A 131 -10.01 -16.21 7.63
C ILE A 131 -8.68 -15.75 8.20
N THR A 132 -7.98 -16.62 8.96
CA THR A 132 -6.81 -16.24 9.74
C THR A 132 -5.74 -17.33 9.79
N LEU A 133 -4.60 -17.05 10.45
CA LEU A 133 -3.55 -18.01 10.74
C LEU A 133 -3.83 -18.78 12.05
N ASP A 134 -3.33 -20.02 12.14
CA ASP A 134 -3.26 -20.79 13.37
C ASP A 134 -2.61 -20.01 14.52
N LEU A 135 -1.55 -19.25 14.24
CA LEU A 135 -0.85 -18.39 15.20
C LEU A 135 -1.74 -17.33 15.88
N LEU A 136 -2.75 -16.85 15.16
CA LEU A 136 -3.69 -15.83 15.64
C LEU A 136 -5.03 -16.42 16.08
N CYS A 137 -5.28 -17.70 15.73
CA CYS A 137 -6.60 -18.28 15.83
C CYS A 137 -7.14 -18.32 17.27
N ASN A 138 -6.34 -18.70 18.26
CA ASN A 138 -6.76 -18.72 19.66
C ASN A 138 -7.16 -17.32 20.16
N ARG A 139 -6.38 -16.32 19.80
CA ARG A 139 -6.69 -14.90 20.08
C ARG A 139 -8.00 -14.49 19.42
N MET A 140 -8.27 -14.94 18.19
CA MET A 140 -9.49 -14.62 17.46
C MET A 140 -10.72 -15.37 18.00
N ILE A 141 -10.54 -16.59 18.54
CA ILE A 141 -11.61 -17.31 19.24
C ILE A 141 -12.06 -16.52 20.46
N ASP A 142 -11.10 -16.01 21.25
CA ASP A 142 -11.40 -15.22 22.45
C ASP A 142 -12.06 -13.87 22.06
N LEU A 143 -11.55 -13.18 21.04
CA LEU A 143 -12.07 -11.90 20.57
C LEU A 143 -13.47 -12.02 19.93
N ARG A 144 -13.80 -13.16 19.34
CA ARG A 144 -15.07 -13.42 18.65
C ARG A 144 -16.29 -13.11 19.51
N ALA A 145 -16.22 -13.36 20.82
CA ALA A 145 -17.32 -13.13 21.75
C ALA A 145 -17.84 -11.68 21.73
N ASN A 146 -16.96 -10.72 21.38
CA ASN A 146 -17.26 -9.28 21.36
C ASN A 146 -17.47 -8.75 19.94
N THR A 147 -17.58 -9.64 18.93
CA THR A 147 -17.62 -9.24 17.52
C THR A 147 -18.79 -9.85 16.76
N SER A 148 -19.01 -9.40 15.54
CA SER A 148 -19.99 -9.97 14.59
C SER A 148 -19.54 -11.30 13.95
N ILE A 149 -18.31 -11.75 14.17
CA ILE A 149 -17.75 -12.97 13.58
C ILE A 149 -18.50 -14.21 14.09
N LYS A 150 -19.04 -14.99 13.16
CA LYS A 150 -19.73 -16.25 13.45
C LYS A 150 -18.83 -17.46 13.24
N ASN A 151 -18.11 -17.48 12.12
CA ASN A 151 -17.28 -18.59 11.69
C ASN A 151 -15.81 -18.15 11.52
N ILE A 152 -14.88 -19.01 11.93
CA ILE A 152 -13.45 -18.82 11.74
C ILE A 152 -12.88 -19.96 10.89
N ILE A 153 -12.19 -19.61 9.81
CA ILE A 153 -11.43 -20.56 8.99
C ILE A 153 -9.95 -20.27 9.24
N TYR A 154 -9.18 -21.26 9.68
CA TYR A 154 -7.76 -21.05 9.93
C TYR A 154 -6.87 -21.92 9.04
N THR A 155 -5.73 -21.34 8.65
CA THR A 155 -4.67 -21.98 7.87
C THR A 155 -3.34 -21.90 8.63
N SER A 156 -2.35 -22.67 8.20
CA SER A 156 -0.99 -22.61 8.70
C SER A 156 -0.01 -22.21 7.62
N ILE A 157 1.08 -21.56 7.99
CA ILE A 157 2.21 -21.29 7.08
C ILE A 157 2.71 -22.60 6.45
N GLY A 158 2.66 -23.70 7.22
CA GLY A 158 3.06 -25.04 6.76
C GLY A 158 2.18 -25.66 5.67
N ASP A 159 0.95 -25.15 5.48
CA ASP A 159 -0.01 -25.74 4.54
C ASP A 159 0.48 -25.73 3.08
N TYR A 160 1.32 -24.77 2.73
CA TYR A 160 1.83 -24.55 1.37
C TYR A 160 3.35 -24.41 1.37
N LEU A 161 4.04 -25.39 1.99
CA LEU A 161 5.49 -25.53 1.87
C LEU A 161 5.82 -26.72 0.96
N PRO A 162 6.89 -26.63 0.14
CA PRO A 162 7.30 -27.75 -0.70
C PRO A 162 7.95 -28.87 0.13
N PHE A 163 7.93 -30.08 -0.40
CA PHE A 163 8.73 -31.17 0.14
C PHE A 163 10.26 -30.87 -0.03
N PRO A 164 11.12 -31.18 0.93
CA PRO A 164 10.84 -31.79 2.25
C PRO A 164 10.48 -30.78 3.35
N LYS A 165 10.44 -29.47 3.07
CA LYS A 165 10.14 -28.43 4.08
C LYS A 165 8.80 -28.66 4.79
N SER A 166 7.76 -29.11 4.07
CA SER A 166 6.44 -29.41 4.64
C SER A 166 6.49 -30.52 5.70
N LEU A 167 7.34 -31.53 5.51
CA LEU A 167 7.52 -32.62 6.48
C LEU A 167 8.28 -32.19 7.74
N LEU A 168 9.28 -31.32 7.56
CA LEU A 168 10.13 -30.84 8.66
C LEU A 168 9.50 -29.67 9.42
N PHE A 169 8.54 -28.97 8.82
CA PHE A 169 7.94 -27.76 9.37
C PHE A 169 7.35 -27.96 10.78
N PRO A 170 6.58 -29.03 11.11
CA PRO A 170 6.03 -29.21 12.45
C PRO A 170 7.09 -29.25 13.55
N LEU A 171 8.27 -29.81 13.24
CA LEU A 171 9.39 -29.91 14.19
C LEU A 171 10.04 -28.53 14.45
N VAL A 172 10.16 -27.73 13.43
CA VAL A 172 10.79 -26.40 13.49
C VAL A 172 9.80 -25.32 13.95
N ALA A 173 8.54 -25.47 13.58
CA ALA A 173 7.51 -24.46 13.81
C ALA A 173 7.24 -24.18 15.28
N LYS A 174 7.16 -25.22 16.13
CA LYS A 174 7.00 -25.05 17.59
C LYS A 174 8.18 -24.31 18.21
N LYS A 175 9.41 -24.69 17.82
CA LYS A 175 10.64 -24.05 18.34
C LYS A 175 10.78 -22.59 17.91
N LYS A 176 10.40 -22.27 16.67
CA LYS A 176 10.47 -20.90 16.10
C LYS A 176 9.19 -20.09 16.26
N LYS A 177 8.17 -20.60 16.96
CA LYS A 177 6.85 -19.96 17.13
C LYS A 177 6.19 -19.57 15.78
N LEU A 178 6.28 -20.48 14.79
CA LEU A 178 5.71 -20.30 13.44
C LEU A 178 4.40 -21.06 13.23
N ALA A 179 3.91 -21.80 14.24
CA ALA A 179 2.60 -22.45 14.29
C ALA A 179 2.13 -22.52 15.74
N ALA A 180 0.82 -22.59 15.94
CA ALA A 180 0.19 -22.74 17.23
C ALA A 180 -0.77 -23.95 17.23
N ASP A 181 -0.90 -24.59 18.39
CA ASP A 181 -1.95 -25.58 18.63
C ASP A 181 -3.28 -24.80 18.82
N VAL A 182 -4.23 -25.01 17.92
CA VAL A 182 -5.53 -24.31 17.94
C VAL A 182 -6.49 -25.04 18.87
N LYS A 183 -7.07 -24.31 19.84
CA LYS A 183 -8.06 -24.84 20.79
C LYS A 183 -9.34 -25.23 20.06
N PRO A 184 -10.00 -26.33 20.43
CA PRO A 184 -11.32 -26.65 19.90
C PRO A 184 -12.34 -25.54 20.23
N ALA A 185 -13.14 -25.17 19.26
CA ALA A 185 -14.24 -24.20 19.42
C ALA A 185 -15.32 -24.48 18.39
N ASP A 186 -16.56 -24.07 18.68
CA ASP A 186 -17.66 -24.15 17.73
C ASP A 186 -17.42 -23.23 16.53
N ASN A 187 -17.90 -23.65 15.36
CA ASN A 187 -17.80 -22.89 14.09
C ASN A 187 -16.34 -22.53 13.73
N LEU A 188 -15.43 -23.45 14.02
CA LEU A 188 -14.02 -23.36 13.72
C LEU A 188 -13.64 -24.41 12.67
N TYR A 189 -13.06 -23.98 11.56
CA TYR A 189 -12.79 -24.82 10.41
C TYR A 189 -11.33 -24.76 9.98
N LYS A 190 -10.75 -25.91 9.65
CA LYS A 190 -9.40 -25.98 9.12
C LYS A 190 -9.41 -25.84 7.61
N TRP A 191 -8.65 -24.90 7.07
CA TRP A 191 -8.55 -24.56 5.66
C TRP A 191 -8.39 -25.76 4.73
N LYS A 192 -7.43 -26.63 5.00
CA LYS A 192 -7.17 -27.82 4.17
C LYS A 192 -8.33 -28.80 4.13
N ASP A 193 -9.03 -28.94 5.24
CA ASP A 193 -10.16 -29.88 5.34
C ASP A 193 -11.36 -29.32 4.56
N MET A 194 -11.59 -28.00 4.64
CA MET A 194 -12.62 -27.34 3.84
C MET A 194 -12.34 -27.52 2.34
N LEU A 195 -11.11 -27.27 1.86
CA LEU A 195 -10.77 -27.45 0.45
C LEU A 195 -10.89 -28.91 -0.04
N LYS A 196 -10.76 -29.91 0.85
CA LYS A 196 -10.98 -31.33 0.50
C LYS A 196 -12.46 -31.69 0.41
N GLN A 197 -13.27 -31.10 1.30
CA GLN A 197 -14.69 -31.42 1.43
C GLN A 197 -15.54 -30.88 0.27
N TYR A 198 -15.20 -29.69 -0.25
CA TYR A 198 -16.02 -29.01 -1.23
C TYR A 198 -15.59 -29.28 -2.68
N SER A 199 -16.60 -29.36 -3.57
CA SER A 199 -16.39 -29.40 -5.03
C SER A 199 -16.21 -27.99 -5.60
N GLU A 200 -15.83 -27.91 -6.87
CA GLU A 200 -15.65 -26.64 -7.58
C GLU A 200 -16.96 -25.96 -8.02
N LYS A 201 -18.09 -26.59 -7.76
CA LYS A 201 -19.40 -26.06 -8.19
C LYS A 201 -19.81 -24.91 -7.27
N THR A 202 -19.91 -23.74 -7.84
CA THR A 202 -20.45 -22.54 -7.18
C THR A 202 -21.58 -21.97 -8.01
N SER A 203 -22.57 -21.34 -7.37
CA SER A 203 -23.59 -20.57 -8.08
C SER A 203 -22.96 -19.32 -8.68
N GLU A 204 -23.29 -19.00 -9.91
CA GLU A 204 -22.93 -17.72 -10.50
C GLU A 204 -23.65 -16.59 -9.77
N VAL A 205 -22.92 -15.56 -9.41
CA VAL A 205 -23.45 -14.35 -8.77
C VAL A 205 -23.17 -13.16 -9.67
N THR A 206 -24.25 -12.47 -10.06
CA THR A 206 -24.15 -11.21 -10.78
C THR A 206 -23.78 -10.09 -9.82
N VAL A 207 -22.67 -9.41 -10.12
CA VAL A 207 -22.23 -8.20 -9.43
C VAL A 207 -22.36 -7.01 -10.37
N GLU A 208 -22.61 -5.83 -9.80
CA GLU A 208 -22.70 -4.60 -10.56
C GLU A 208 -21.46 -3.74 -10.38
N TRP A 209 -21.26 -2.78 -11.29
CA TRP A 209 -20.09 -1.89 -11.28
C TRP A 209 -19.95 -1.09 -9.99
N ASP A 210 -21.10 -0.64 -9.46
CA ASP A 210 -21.20 0.17 -8.26
C ASP A 210 -21.41 -0.64 -6.96
N ASP A 211 -21.45 -1.96 -7.05
CA ASP A 211 -21.44 -2.82 -5.87
C ASP A 211 -20.11 -2.67 -5.13
N VAL A 212 -20.19 -2.61 -3.82
CA VAL A 212 -18.99 -2.54 -2.98
C VAL A 212 -18.29 -3.90 -3.01
N ALA A 213 -17.04 -3.90 -3.45
CA ALA A 213 -16.19 -5.09 -3.54
C ALA A 213 -15.38 -5.32 -2.27
N MET A 214 -14.94 -4.23 -1.62
CA MET A 214 -14.15 -4.34 -0.42
C MET A 214 -14.27 -3.12 0.49
N PHE A 215 -14.00 -3.33 1.78
CA PHE A 215 -13.65 -2.29 2.73
C PHE A 215 -12.15 -2.37 3.02
N GLN A 216 -11.49 -1.24 2.83
CA GLN A 216 -10.10 -1.08 3.23
C GLN A 216 -10.03 -0.07 4.37
N TYR A 217 -9.65 -0.54 5.56
CA TYR A 217 -9.57 0.35 6.72
C TYR A 217 -8.30 1.19 6.68
N THR A 218 -8.47 2.50 6.88
CA THR A 218 -7.35 3.44 6.97
C THR A 218 -7.14 3.86 8.41
N GLY A 219 -5.89 3.85 8.86
CA GLY A 219 -5.51 4.50 10.11
C GLY A 219 -5.68 6.01 9.97
N GLY A 220 -6.84 6.50 10.39
CA GLY A 220 -7.08 7.94 10.46
C GLY A 220 -6.11 8.59 11.45
N THR A 221 -5.59 9.76 11.09
CA THR A 221 -4.67 10.53 11.94
C THR A 221 -5.35 11.19 13.12
N THR A 222 -6.69 11.18 13.14
CA THR A 222 -7.52 11.86 14.12
C THR A 222 -8.33 10.92 15.02
N GLY A 223 -8.20 9.58 14.88
CA GLY A 223 -9.02 8.70 15.70
C GLY A 223 -9.14 7.27 15.18
N VAL A 224 -10.33 6.73 15.28
CA VAL A 224 -10.71 5.37 14.89
C VAL A 224 -10.60 5.18 13.37
N SER A 225 -10.08 4.03 12.92
CA SER A 225 -9.93 3.73 11.50
C SER A 225 -11.30 3.72 10.78
N LYS A 226 -11.32 4.25 9.55
CA LYS A 226 -12.52 4.34 8.72
C LYS A 226 -12.50 3.30 7.62
N GLY A 227 -13.62 2.64 7.36
CA GLY A 227 -13.77 1.69 6.26
C GLY A 227 -13.99 2.43 4.93
N VAL A 228 -12.98 2.45 4.07
CA VAL A 228 -13.08 2.98 2.71
C VAL A 228 -13.83 1.99 1.85
N MET A 229 -14.96 2.42 1.25
CA MET A 229 -15.75 1.60 0.34
C MET A 229 -15.21 1.68 -1.07
N LEU A 230 -14.58 0.60 -1.54
CA LEU A 230 -14.13 0.45 -2.93
C LEU A 230 -15.10 -0.44 -3.69
N THR A 231 -15.64 0.08 -4.81
CA THR A 231 -16.54 -0.68 -5.67
C THR A 231 -15.76 -1.58 -6.63
N HIS A 232 -16.45 -2.54 -7.22
CA HIS A 232 -15.87 -3.34 -8.31
C HIS A 232 -15.38 -2.44 -9.45
N GLY A 233 -16.11 -1.36 -9.74
CA GLY A 233 -15.75 -0.37 -10.75
C GLY A 233 -14.47 0.37 -10.42
N ASN A 234 -14.31 0.84 -9.17
CA ASN A 234 -13.08 1.53 -8.75
C ASN A 234 -11.84 0.65 -8.94
N LEU A 235 -11.91 -0.60 -8.43
CA LEU A 235 -10.79 -1.54 -8.51
C LEU A 235 -10.48 -1.94 -9.95
N SER A 236 -11.52 -2.22 -10.76
CA SER A 236 -11.33 -2.58 -12.16
C SER A 236 -10.77 -1.43 -12.98
N SER A 237 -11.25 -0.20 -12.76
CA SER A 237 -10.72 0.99 -13.44
C SER A 237 -9.24 1.16 -13.14
N GLN A 238 -8.84 1.02 -11.88
CA GLN A 238 -7.44 1.12 -11.49
C GLN A 238 -6.57 0.04 -12.16
N ILE A 239 -7.05 -1.20 -12.26
CA ILE A 239 -6.32 -2.26 -12.95
C ILE A 239 -6.18 -1.94 -14.43
N GLN A 240 -7.22 -1.43 -15.09
CA GLN A 240 -7.15 -1.05 -16.49
C GLN A 240 -6.22 0.15 -16.72
N GLN A 241 -6.20 1.13 -15.81
CA GLN A 241 -5.21 2.21 -15.83
C GLN A 241 -3.79 1.65 -15.74
N ALA A 242 -3.51 0.75 -14.79
CA ALA A 242 -2.20 0.14 -14.63
C ALA A 242 -1.78 -0.70 -15.84
N MET A 243 -2.69 -1.49 -16.42
CA MET A 243 -2.41 -2.30 -17.61
C MET A 243 -2.00 -1.46 -18.82
N ASN A 244 -2.54 -0.25 -18.96
CA ASN A 244 -2.18 0.67 -20.03
C ASN A 244 -0.92 1.49 -19.71
N TRP A 245 -0.61 1.72 -18.42
CA TRP A 245 0.52 2.56 -18.01
C TRP A 245 1.88 1.92 -18.18
N PHE A 246 1.94 0.58 -18.16
CA PHE A 246 3.18 -0.20 -18.25
C PHE A 246 3.28 -1.00 -19.56
N PRO A 247 3.34 -0.36 -20.76
CA PRO A 247 3.27 -1.05 -22.06
C PRO A 247 4.46 -1.97 -22.33
N MET A 248 5.59 -1.77 -21.63
CA MET A 248 6.78 -2.64 -21.77
C MET A 248 6.61 -4.01 -21.12
N PHE A 249 5.68 -4.16 -20.21
CA PHE A 249 5.42 -5.44 -19.53
C PHE A 249 4.29 -6.20 -20.22
N LYS A 250 4.58 -7.42 -20.62
CA LYS A 250 3.65 -8.22 -21.41
C LYS A 250 2.86 -9.20 -20.56
N ARG A 251 1.61 -9.40 -20.95
CA ARG A 251 0.73 -10.36 -20.32
C ARG A 251 1.30 -11.79 -20.43
N GLY A 252 1.33 -12.51 -19.32
CA GLY A 252 1.80 -13.89 -19.24
C GLY A 252 3.32 -14.06 -19.26
N GLU A 253 4.13 -13.00 -19.33
CA GLU A 253 5.60 -13.13 -19.48
C GLU A 253 6.38 -12.80 -18.21
N GLU A 254 5.82 -12.00 -17.28
CA GLU A 254 6.57 -11.44 -16.17
C GLU A 254 6.32 -12.17 -14.84
N THR A 255 7.13 -11.79 -13.86
CA THR A 255 7.01 -12.30 -12.49
C THR A 255 7.15 -11.13 -11.52
N ALA A 256 6.19 -10.98 -10.60
CA ALA A 256 6.20 -9.91 -9.61
C ALA A 256 6.73 -10.37 -8.26
N LEU A 257 7.54 -9.53 -7.62
CA LEU A 257 7.95 -9.66 -6.21
C LEU A 257 6.87 -9.06 -5.32
N SER A 258 6.05 -9.90 -4.70
CA SER A 258 4.96 -9.48 -3.81
C SER A 258 5.42 -9.36 -2.37
N ALA A 259 6.25 -8.34 -2.13
CA ALA A 259 6.78 -7.97 -0.82
C ALA A 259 5.86 -7.02 -0.05
N LEU A 260 5.08 -6.18 -0.76
CA LEU A 260 4.11 -5.29 -0.14
C LEU A 260 2.94 -6.06 0.44
N PRO A 261 2.49 -5.72 1.66
CA PRO A 261 1.38 -6.43 2.31
C PRO A 261 0.08 -6.33 1.51
N PHE A 262 -0.61 -7.46 1.30
CA PHE A 262 -1.91 -7.50 0.62
C PHE A 262 -3.06 -6.93 1.45
N PHE A 263 -2.89 -6.85 2.78
CA PHE A 263 -3.84 -6.13 3.63
C PHE A 263 -3.74 -4.60 3.50
N HIS A 264 -2.82 -4.10 2.70
CA HIS A 264 -2.74 -2.69 2.30
C HIS A 264 -3.03 -2.56 0.81
N ILE A 265 -3.85 -1.58 0.43
CA ILE A 265 -4.35 -1.41 -0.94
C ILE A 265 -3.21 -1.29 -1.97
N PHE A 266 -2.06 -0.74 -1.60
CA PHE A 266 -0.91 -0.63 -2.49
C PHE A 266 -0.42 -2.03 -2.92
N GLY A 267 -0.10 -2.91 -1.98
CA GLY A 267 0.31 -4.28 -2.29
C GLY A 267 -0.81 -5.10 -2.93
N LEU A 268 -2.05 -4.91 -2.46
CA LEU A 268 -3.22 -5.60 -3.01
C LEU A 268 -3.40 -5.32 -4.51
N THR A 269 -3.32 -4.05 -4.89
CA THR A 269 -3.56 -3.64 -6.28
C THR A 269 -2.33 -3.83 -7.15
N THR A 270 -1.16 -3.28 -6.77
CA THR A 270 0.02 -3.23 -7.65
C THR A 270 0.79 -4.55 -7.71
N ALA A 271 0.70 -5.38 -6.68
CA ALA A 271 1.35 -6.69 -6.66
C ALA A 271 0.35 -7.82 -6.97
N MET A 272 -0.75 -7.96 -6.20
CA MET A 272 -1.65 -9.10 -6.33
C MET A 272 -2.59 -8.98 -7.53
N ASN A 273 -3.48 -7.98 -7.54
CA ASN A 273 -4.53 -7.86 -8.57
C ASN A 273 -3.95 -7.57 -9.96
N PHE A 274 -2.94 -6.71 -10.03
CA PHE A 274 -2.26 -6.41 -11.30
C PHE A 274 -1.55 -7.64 -11.87
N SER A 275 -0.84 -8.41 -11.05
CA SER A 275 -0.21 -9.66 -11.50
C SER A 275 -1.24 -10.67 -12.01
N VAL A 276 -2.37 -10.84 -11.31
CA VAL A 276 -3.44 -11.74 -11.77
C VAL A 276 -4.05 -11.23 -13.08
N ALA A 277 -4.29 -9.92 -13.21
CA ALA A 277 -4.82 -9.34 -14.43
C ALA A 277 -3.86 -9.48 -15.61
N MET A 278 -2.55 -9.45 -15.36
CA MET A 278 -1.50 -9.62 -16.37
C MET A 278 -1.09 -11.09 -16.58
N ALA A 279 -1.71 -12.03 -15.89
CA ALA A 279 -1.32 -13.45 -15.89
C ALA A 279 0.18 -13.67 -15.57
N TRP A 280 0.71 -12.89 -14.62
CA TRP A 280 2.08 -12.98 -14.17
C TRP A 280 2.24 -13.99 -13.03
N GLY A 281 3.46 -14.50 -12.85
CA GLY A 281 3.82 -15.22 -11.65
C GLY A 281 3.95 -14.26 -10.47
N ASN A 282 3.39 -14.62 -9.32
CA ASN A 282 3.39 -13.79 -8.13
C ASN A 282 4.20 -14.48 -7.02
N ILE A 283 5.36 -13.92 -6.69
CA ILE A 283 6.27 -14.48 -5.68
C ILE A 283 5.94 -13.84 -4.35
N LEU A 284 5.29 -14.61 -3.47
CA LEU A 284 4.77 -14.13 -2.19
C LEU A 284 5.88 -14.08 -1.14
N VAL A 285 6.03 -12.92 -0.50
CA VAL A 285 6.93 -12.71 0.64
C VAL A 285 6.09 -12.32 1.85
N ALA A 286 6.00 -13.21 2.84
CA ALA A 286 5.16 -12.98 4.03
C ALA A 286 5.80 -12.00 5.02
N LYS A 287 7.13 -11.92 5.06
CA LYS A 287 7.88 -11.02 5.94
C LYS A 287 9.03 -10.40 5.12
N PRO A 288 8.87 -9.18 4.58
CA PRO A 288 9.83 -8.58 3.66
C PRO A 288 11.02 -7.95 4.40
N GLN A 289 11.89 -8.77 4.98
CA GLN A 289 13.17 -8.36 5.53
C GLN A 289 14.23 -8.34 4.41
N PRO A 290 15.30 -7.51 4.51
CA PRO A 290 16.31 -7.39 3.45
C PRO A 290 16.93 -8.71 3.01
N ASP A 291 17.30 -9.57 3.97
CA ASP A 291 17.84 -10.91 3.72
C ASP A 291 16.89 -11.79 2.91
N GLN A 292 15.59 -11.78 3.28
CA GLN A 292 14.56 -12.55 2.58
C GLN A 292 14.24 -12.00 1.19
N LEU A 293 14.29 -10.68 1.02
CA LEU A 293 14.10 -10.06 -0.28
C LEU A 293 15.24 -10.44 -1.23
N LEU A 294 16.48 -10.29 -0.80
CA LEU A 294 17.66 -10.64 -1.59
C LEU A 294 17.71 -12.14 -1.94
N GLU A 295 17.43 -13.03 -0.96
CA GLU A 295 17.32 -14.47 -1.21
C GLU A 295 16.21 -14.78 -2.23
N THR A 296 15.07 -14.12 -2.10
CA THR A 296 13.93 -14.31 -3.01
C THR A 296 14.26 -13.85 -4.42
N ILE A 297 14.90 -12.70 -4.57
CA ILE A 297 15.34 -12.18 -5.88
C ILE A 297 16.35 -13.13 -6.51
N LYS A 298 17.37 -13.52 -5.77
CA LYS A 298 18.40 -14.47 -6.23
C LYS A 298 17.81 -15.78 -6.75
N LYS A 299 16.81 -16.32 -6.05
CA LYS A 299 16.23 -17.63 -6.33
C LYS A 299 15.15 -17.60 -7.40
N HIS A 300 14.30 -16.59 -7.41
CA HIS A 300 13.09 -16.56 -8.23
C HIS A 300 13.13 -15.56 -9.37
N LYS A 301 14.12 -14.68 -9.39
CA LYS A 301 14.40 -13.71 -10.46
C LYS A 301 13.16 -12.94 -10.92
N PRO A 302 12.46 -12.18 -10.02
CA PRO A 302 11.31 -11.38 -10.40
C PRO A 302 11.72 -10.30 -11.40
N SER A 303 10.84 -9.99 -12.35
CA SER A 303 11.07 -8.94 -13.35
C SER A 303 10.41 -7.61 -12.97
N PHE A 304 9.44 -7.62 -12.05
CA PHE A 304 8.75 -6.43 -11.57
C PHE A 304 8.70 -6.42 -10.03
N ALA A 305 9.02 -5.28 -9.43
CA ALA A 305 9.08 -5.15 -7.96
C ALA A 305 8.40 -3.84 -7.49
N PRO A 306 7.13 -3.89 -7.06
CA PRO A 306 6.52 -2.80 -6.31
C PRO A 306 7.06 -2.83 -4.86
N LEU A 307 7.71 -1.74 -4.44
CA LEU A 307 8.43 -1.66 -3.17
C LEU A 307 8.17 -0.31 -2.49
N VAL A 308 8.54 -0.20 -1.23
CA VAL A 308 8.58 1.07 -0.48
C VAL A 308 10.02 1.48 -0.21
N PRO A 309 10.30 2.77 0.08
CA PRO A 309 11.66 3.28 0.28
C PRO A 309 12.50 2.48 1.27
N THR A 310 11.92 2.07 2.39
CA THR A 310 12.63 1.29 3.42
C THR A 310 13.11 -0.08 2.93
N MET A 311 12.44 -0.68 1.94
CA MET A 311 12.88 -1.94 1.34
C MET A 311 14.09 -1.72 0.42
N PHE A 312 14.11 -0.66 -0.38
CA PHE A 312 15.29 -0.29 -1.19
C PHE A 312 16.49 -0.01 -0.30
N ILE A 313 16.33 0.87 0.70
CA ILE A 313 17.38 1.24 1.64
C ILE A 313 17.89 0.00 2.39
N GLY A 314 17.00 -0.85 2.88
CA GLY A 314 17.39 -2.06 3.60
C GLY A 314 18.15 -3.06 2.74
N MET A 315 17.77 -3.25 1.47
CA MET A 315 18.52 -4.11 0.55
C MET A 315 19.90 -3.53 0.21
N LEU A 316 19.99 -2.23 -0.07
CA LEU A 316 21.26 -1.56 -0.38
C LEU A 316 22.24 -1.58 0.80
N ALA A 317 21.75 -1.48 2.03
CA ALA A 317 22.56 -1.56 3.25
C ALA A 317 22.96 -2.99 3.64
N HIS A 318 22.40 -4.03 3.01
CA HIS A 318 22.68 -5.42 3.38
C HIS A 318 24.02 -5.89 2.83
N GLU A 319 24.79 -6.66 3.62
CA GLU A 319 26.11 -7.17 3.24
C GLU A 319 26.11 -8.00 1.95
N ASP A 320 25.03 -8.73 1.69
CA ASP A 320 24.89 -9.60 0.52
C ASP A 320 24.49 -8.85 -0.76
N ILE A 321 24.24 -7.56 -0.75
CA ILE A 321 23.73 -6.81 -1.92
C ILE A 321 24.61 -7.01 -3.17
N ASN A 322 25.93 -7.05 -2.97
CA ASN A 322 26.89 -7.21 -4.07
C ASN A 322 27.05 -8.67 -4.52
N THR A 323 26.43 -9.63 -3.83
CA THR A 323 26.45 -11.06 -4.19
C THR A 323 25.20 -11.52 -4.92
N VAL A 324 24.17 -10.65 -5.01
CA VAL A 324 22.90 -10.93 -5.65
C VAL A 324 22.81 -10.21 -6.99
N ASP A 325 22.59 -10.98 -8.05
CA ASP A 325 22.30 -10.43 -9.37
C ASP A 325 20.88 -9.84 -9.40
N LEU A 326 20.78 -8.51 -9.43
CA LEU A 326 19.53 -7.76 -9.51
C LEU A 326 19.07 -7.49 -10.95
N SER A 327 19.86 -7.85 -11.97
CA SER A 327 19.57 -7.52 -13.38
C SER A 327 18.30 -8.20 -13.94
N CYS A 328 17.75 -9.17 -13.21
CA CYS A 328 16.46 -9.75 -13.55
C CYS A 328 15.29 -8.77 -13.38
N ILE A 329 15.44 -7.74 -12.53
CA ILE A 329 14.41 -6.73 -12.28
C ILE A 329 14.44 -5.72 -13.43
N LYS A 330 13.40 -5.68 -14.23
CA LYS A 330 13.24 -4.73 -15.34
C LYS A 330 12.72 -3.38 -14.84
N GLY A 331 11.93 -3.39 -13.77
CA GLY A 331 11.37 -2.19 -13.23
C GLY A 331 10.80 -2.32 -11.83
N CYS A 332 10.83 -1.17 -11.14
CA CYS A 332 10.27 -1.01 -9.80
C CYS A 332 9.23 0.11 -9.79
N PHE A 333 8.21 -0.08 -8.94
CA PHE A 333 7.23 0.95 -8.66
C PHE A 333 7.32 1.32 -7.18
N SER A 334 7.74 2.55 -6.89
CA SER A 334 7.91 3.06 -5.52
C SER A 334 6.74 3.95 -5.12
N GLY A 335 6.27 3.81 -3.89
CA GLY A 335 5.18 4.61 -3.35
C GLY A 335 5.11 4.58 -1.83
N SER A 336 4.05 5.14 -1.27
CA SER A 336 3.77 5.30 0.16
C SER A 336 4.59 6.37 0.88
N ALA A 337 5.81 6.64 0.44
CA ALA A 337 6.69 7.69 0.94
C ALA A 337 7.65 8.13 -0.17
N PRO A 338 8.28 9.31 -0.07
CA PRO A 338 9.31 9.74 -1.00
C PRO A 338 10.51 8.78 -0.99
N LEU A 339 11.08 8.50 -2.16
CA LEU A 339 12.29 7.72 -2.28
C LEU A 339 13.49 8.67 -2.48
N PRO A 340 14.52 8.63 -1.62
CA PRO A 340 15.68 9.50 -1.77
C PRO A 340 16.36 9.31 -3.14
N ILE A 341 16.76 10.41 -3.76
CA ILE A 341 17.34 10.41 -5.12
C ILE A 341 18.60 9.53 -5.19
N GLU A 342 19.43 9.56 -4.16
CA GLU A 342 20.67 8.75 -4.12
C GLU A 342 20.35 7.25 -4.03
N VAL A 343 19.27 6.87 -3.34
CA VAL A 343 18.79 5.48 -3.29
C VAL A 343 18.31 5.02 -4.67
N ILE A 344 17.60 5.89 -5.42
CA ILE A 344 17.19 5.59 -6.80
C ILE A 344 18.42 5.33 -7.66
N LYS A 345 19.39 6.24 -7.67
CA LYS A 345 20.62 6.14 -8.47
C LYS A 345 21.38 4.85 -8.17
N GLU A 346 21.65 4.60 -6.89
CA GLU A 346 22.42 3.43 -6.47
C GLU A 346 21.72 2.11 -6.83
N PHE A 347 20.41 2.02 -6.62
CA PHE A 347 19.67 0.79 -6.94
C PHE A 347 19.58 0.56 -8.45
N GLU A 348 19.36 1.61 -9.25
CA GLU A 348 19.34 1.53 -10.71
C GLU A 348 20.72 1.16 -11.30
N GLU A 349 21.79 1.71 -10.74
CA GLU A 349 23.16 1.37 -11.14
C GLU A 349 23.47 -0.12 -10.90
N LYS A 350 23.00 -0.68 -9.76
CA LYS A 350 23.21 -2.08 -9.42
C LYS A 350 22.30 -3.05 -10.19
N SER A 351 21.09 -2.64 -10.53
CA SER A 351 20.07 -3.54 -11.12
C SER A 351 19.88 -3.34 -12.62
N GLY A 352 20.16 -2.14 -13.15
CA GLY A 352 19.74 -1.75 -14.49
C GLY A 352 18.23 -1.52 -14.63
N ALA A 353 17.46 -1.66 -13.52
CA ALA A 353 16.02 -1.44 -13.50
C ALA A 353 15.69 0.05 -13.64
N VAL A 354 14.48 0.36 -14.09
CA VAL A 354 13.92 1.71 -14.00
C VAL A 354 13.03 1.78 -12.77
N ILE A 355 13.27 2.75 -11.87
CA ILE A 355 12.39 3.00 -10.74
C ILE A 355 11.47 4.16 -11.09
N VAL A 356 10.18 3.97 -10.99
CA VAL A 356 9.18 5.03 -11.10
C VAL A 356 8.47 5.24 -9.77
N GLU A 357 8.32 6.50 -9.39
CA GLU A 357 7.55 6.86 -8.22
C GLU A 357 6.10 7.15 -8.61
N GLY A 358 5.19 6.85 -7.70
CA GLY A 358 3.79 7.17 -7.83
C GLY A 358 3.16 7.62 -6.51
N PHE A 359 2.02 8.27 -6.62
CA PHE A 359 1.23 8.75 -5.51
C PHE A 359 -0.18 8.18 -5.56
N GLY A 360 -0.72 7.97 -4.38
CA GLY A 360 -2.09 7.54 -4.20
C GLY A 360 -2.42 7.29 -2.73
N MET A 361 -3.64 6.90 -2.51
CA MET A 361 -4.17 6.68 -1.18
C MET A 361 -5.23 5.58 -1.22
N THR A 362 -5.65 5.10 -0.06
CA THR A 362 -6.65 4.03 0.01
C THR A 362 -7.94 4.44 -0.71
N GLU A 363 -8.32 5.70 -0.57
CA GLU A 363 -9.50 6.31 -1.15
C GLU A 363 -9.47 6.41 -2.68
N THR A 364 -8.33 6.03 -3.31
CA THR A 364 -8.15 6.08 -4.78
C THR A 364 -7.72 4.74 -5.41
N SER A 365 -7.80 3.61 -4.74
CA SER A 365 -7.70 2.22 -5.23
C SER A 365 -6.33 1.65 -5.67
N PRO A 366 -5.10 2.13 -5.45
CA PRO A 366 -4.74 3.35 -4.75
C PRO A 366 -4.22 4.48 -5.65
N VAL A 367 -3.72 4.21 -6.88
CA VAL A 367 -2.79 5.09 -7.62
C VAL A 367 -3.52 6.17 -8.41
N THR A 368 -3.06 7.41 -8.30
CA THR A 368 -3.58 8.55 -9.05
C THR A 368 -2.54 9.18 -9.96
N HIS A 369 -1.29 9.25 -9.50
CA HIS A 369 -0.17 9.80 -10.24
C HIS A 369 0.93 8.75 -10.36
N MET A 370 1.57 8.70 -11.50
CA MET A 370 2.70 7.83 -11.79
C MET A 370 3.68 8.53 -12.72
N ASN A 371 4.96 8.37 -12.49
CA ASN A 371 5.93 8.74 -13.51
C ASN A 371 5.79 7.82 -14.73
N PRO A 372 5.99 8.33 -15.95
CA PRO A 372 6.13 7.49 -17.13
C PRO A 372 7.29 6.50 -16.96
N PHE A 373 7.10 5.25 -17.40
CA PHE A 373 8.12 4.21 -17.26
C PHE A 373 9.19 4.32 -18.38
N ALA A 374 9.79 5.51 -18.47
CA ALA A 374 10.83 5.85 -19.41
C ALA A 374 11.81 6.84 -18.73
N PRO A 375 13.11 6.54 -18.70
CA PRO A 375 14.11 7.36 -18.01
C PRO A 375 14.13 8.82 -18.47
N ASP A 376 13.90 9.07 -19.76
CA ASP A 376 13.91 10.40 -20.39
C ASP A 376 12.62 11.19 -20.17
N LYS A 377 11.55 10.54 -19.70
CA LYS A 377 10.24 11.19 -19.45
C LYS A 377 9.85 11.25 -17.98
N ARG A 378 10.47 10.48 -17.12
CA ARG A 378 10.21 10.59 -15.68
C ARG A 378 10.95 11.80 -15.09
N LYS A 379 10.36 12.41 -14.06
CA LYS A 379 11.04 13.41 -13.24
C LYS A 379 11.26 12.84 -11.83
N VAL A 380 12.50 12.50 -11.53
CA VAL A 380 12.90 11.99 -10.21
C VAL A 380 12.57 13.02 -9.12
N GLY A 381 12.02 12.57 -7.99
CA GLY A 381 11.53 13.43 -6.91
C GLY A 381 10.12 13.95 -7.12
N SER A 382 9.52 13.77 -8.32
CA SER A 382 8.09 13.98 -8.54
C SER A 382 7.32 12.67 -8.31
N VAL A 383 6.03 12.79 -7.99
CA VAL A 383 5.12 11.64 -7.99
C VAL A 383 4.55 11.33 -9.39
N GLY A 384 5.07 12.02 -10.40
CA GLY A 384 4.67 11.86 -11.79
C GLY A 384 3.47 12.72 -12.19
N ILE A 385 2.72 12.20 -13.13
CA ILE A 385 1.57 12.83 -13.77
C ILE A 385 0.30 12.01 -13.51
N PRO A 386 -0.90 12.64 -13.55
CA PRO A 386 -2.17 11.91 -13.37
C PRO A 386 -2.29 10.73 -14.34
N ALA A 387 -2.80 9.61 -13.85
CA ALA A 387 -3.14 8.45 -14.68
C ALA A 387 -4.27 8.77 -15.68
N SER A 388 -4.45 7.93 -16.70
CA SER A 388 -5.55 8.07 -17.66
C SER A 388 -6.89 8.28 -16.95
N ASP A 389 -7.71 9.21 -17.45
CA ASP A 389 -9.01 9.61 -16.88
C ASP A 389 -8.98 10.15 -15.45
N THR A 390 -7.79 10.44 -14.92
CA THR A 390 -7.64 11.10 -13.63
C THR A 390 -7.45 12.59 -13.82
N LEU A 391 -8.29 13.38 -13.18
CA LEU A 391 -8.16 14.83 -13.08
C LEU A 391 -7.52 15.19 -11.75
N ALA A 392 -6.62 16.14 -11.77
CA ALA A 392 -5.96 16.68 -10.59
C ALA A 392 -6.02 18.21 -10.61
N ARG A 393 -6.22 18.82 -9.44
CA ARG A 393 -6.18 20.28 -9.23
C ARG A 393 -5.42 20.57 -7.95
N ILE A 394 -4.76 21.71 -7.91
CA ILE A 394 -4.16 22.25 -6.69
C ILE A 394 -4.93 23.51 -6.33
N VAL A 395 -5.47 23.55 -5.12
CA VAL A 395 -6.33 24.63 -4.66
C VAL A 395 -5.79 25.29 -3.38
N SER A 396 -6.25 26.51 -3.13
CA SER A 396 -5.88 27.28 -1.94
C SER A 396 -6.21 26.54 -0.64
N LEU A 397 -5.38 26.75 0.39
CA LEU A 397 -5.54 26.14 1.72
C LEU A 397 -6.56 26.88 2.61
N ASP A 398 -7.11 27.98 2.14
CA ASP A 398 -8.06 28.84 2.86
C ASP A 398 -9.51 28.30 2.87
N GLY A 399 -9.74 27.17 2.23
CA GLY A 399 -11.05 26.51 2.10
C GLY A 399 -11.92 26.98 0.94
N ASN A 400 -11.50 28.01 0.19
CA ASN A 400 -12.27 28.55 -0.94
C ASN A 400 -12.15 27.70 -2.22
N MET A 401 -11.28 26.69 -2.24
CA MET A 401 -11.02 25.80 -3.39
C MET A 401 -10.65 26.55 -4.69
N THR A 402 -10.00 27.73 -4.56
CA THR A 402 -9.50 28.50 -5.69
C THR A 402 -8.26 27.83 -6.26
N ASP A 403 -8.17 27.70 -7.59
CA ASP A 403 -7.01 27.10 -8.24
C ASP A 403 -5.74 27.92 -7.96
N MET A 404 -4.68 27.22 -7.58
CA MET A 404 -3.36 27.81 -7.38
C MET A 404 -2.63 27.98 -8.72
N PRO A 405 -1.80 29.02 -8.87
CA PRO A 405 -0.90 29.16 -10.01
C PRO A 405 0.05 27.97 -10.13
N VAL A 406 0.54 27.71 -11.34
CA VAL A 406 1.59 26.71 -11.57
C VAL A 406 2.83 27.05 -10.73
N GLY A 407 3.38 26.05 -10.06
CA GLY A 407 4.52 26.19 -9.14
C GLY A 407 4.14 26.45 -7.69
N GLU A 408 2.97 27.04 -7.43
CA GLU A 408 2.54 27.38 -6.07
C GLU A 408 1.92 26.17 -5.34
N PRO A 409 2.23 25.99 -4.04
CA PRO A 409 1.69 24.89 -3.26
C PRO A 409 0.25 25.15 -2.82
N GLY A 410 -0.54 24.06 -2.79
CA GLY A 410 -1.92 24.07 -2.32
C GLY A 410 -2.41 22.65 -2.04
N GLU A 411 -3.68 22.49 -1.67
CA GLU A 411 -4.28 21.16 -1.46
C GLU A 411 -4.49 20.45 -2.80
N LEU A 412 -4.01 19.21 -2.90
CA LEU A 412 -4.25 18.36 -4.06
C LEU A 412 -5.67 17.79 -4.02
N LEU A 413 -6.43 18.04 -5.07
CA LEU A 413 -7.75 17.46 -5.31
C LEU A 413 -7.70 16.46 -6.46
N ILE A 414 -8.41 15.35 -6.32
CA ILE A 414 -8.43 14.26 -7.31
C ILE A 414 -9.87 13.95 -7.73
N LYS A 415 -10.07 13.70 -9.03
CA LYS A 415 -11.31 13.14 -9.56
C LYS A 415 -10.97 12.08 -10.60
N GLY A 416 -11.57 10.90 -10.48
CA GLY A 416 -11.31 9.80 -11.41
C GLY A 416 -12.15 8.56 -11.09
N PRO A 417 -12.19 7.57 -11.99
CA PRO A 417 -13.02 6.38 -11.84
C PRO A 417 -12.56 5.46 -10.70
N GLN A 418 -11.30 5.59 -10.26
CA GLN A 418 -10.72 4.83 -9.16
C GLN A 418 -11.02 5.43 -7.78
N VAL A 419 -11.66 6.60 -7.69
CA VAL A 419 -12.00 7.25 -6.42
C VAL A 419 -13.12 6.49 -5.72
N MET A 420 -12.97 6.29 -4.42
CA MET A 420 -13.90 5.55 -3.56
C MET A 420 -15.35 6.02 -3.65
N LYS A 421 -16.27 5.15 -3.27
CA LYS A 421 -17.68 5.49 -3.08
C LYS A 421 -17.92 6.39 -1.85
N GLY A 422 -17.06 6.27 -0.84
CA GLY A 422 -17.13 6.99 0.44
C GLY A 422 -16.67 6.14 1.61
N TYR A 423 -16.85 6.64 2.83
CA TYR A 423 -16.57 5.90 4.05
C TYR A 423 -17.82 5.18 4.56
N TYR A 424 -17.67 3.90 4.88
CA TYR A 424 -18.76 3.07 5.39
C TYR A 424 -19.26 3.62 6.74
N ASN A 425 -20.58 3.67 6.89
CA ASN A 425 -21.26 4.21 8.08
C ASN A 425 -20.81 5.63 8.50
N ASN A 426 -20.14 6.38 7.62
CA ASN A 426 -19.65 7.72 7.97
C ASN A 426 -19.93 8.75 6.86
N PRO A 427 -21.21 9.13 6.67
CA PRO A 427 -21.61 10.07 5.63
C PRO A 427 -21.02 11.47 5.82
N LYS A 428 -20.81 11.89 7.08
CA LYS A 428 -20.18 13.18 7.38
C LYS A 428 -18.72 13.20 6.87
N ALA A 429 -17.91 12.20 7.23
CA ALA A 429 -16.54 12.13 6.75
C ALA A 429 -16.48 12.01 5.22
N THR A 430 -17.46 11.34 4.60
CA THR A 430 -17.57 11.26 3.14
C THR A 430 -17.81 12.65 2.54
N ALA A 431 -18.77 13.40 3.05
CA ALA A 431 -19.09 14.76 2.57
C ALA A 431 -17.94 15.75 2.81
N ASP A 432 -17.21 15.62 3.91
CA ASP A 432 -16.03 16.44 4.22
C ASP A 432 -14.84 16.14 3.29
N THR A 433 -14.78 14.89 2.75
CA THR A 433 -13.67 14.42 1.91
C THR A 433 -13.97 14.52 0.42
N ILE A 434 -15.22 14.28 -0.01
CA ILE A 434 -15.63 14.37 -1.41
C ILE A 434 -16.56 15.58 -1.56
N VAL A 435 -16.02 16.66 -2.12
CA VAL A 435 -16.73 17.93 -2.32
C VAL A 435 -16.86 18.19 -3.81
N ASP A 436 -18.08 18.39 -4.31
CA ASP A 436 -18.39 18.62 -5.72
C ASP A 436 -17.79 17.57 -6.69
N GLY A 437 -17.71 16.33 -6.19
CA GLY A 437 -17.13 15.20 -6.92
C GLY A 437 -15.61 15.18 -6.96
N TRP A 438 -14.93 16.05 -6.21
CA TRP A 438 -13.48 16.04 -6.00
C TRP A 438 -13.13 15.45 -4.64
N LEU A 439 -12.21 14.51 -4.65
CA LEU A 439 -11.60 13.97 -3.43
C LEU A 439 -10.54 14.97 -2.93
N ARG A 440 -10.70 15.45 -1.72
CA ARG A 440 -9.70 16.20 -0.97
C ARG A 440 -8.68 15.22 -0.38
N THR A 441 -7.44 15.29 -0.83
CA THR A 441 -6.41 14.34 -0.37
C THR A 441 -5.89 14.66 1.03
N GLY A 442 -5.97 15.93 1.44
CA GLY A 442 -5.30 16.44 2.63
C GLY A 442 -3.78 16.52 2.49
N ASP A 443 -3.27 16.33 1.27
CA ASP A 443 -1.86 16.49 0.94
C ASP A 443 -1.64 17.83 0.22
N VAL A 444 -0.59 18.54 0.59
CA VAL A 444 -0.13 19.76 -0.09
C VAL A 444 0.77 19.34 -1.23
N ALA A 445 0.48 19.85 -2.42
CA ALA A 445 1.25 19.58 -3.62
C ALA A 445 1.48 20.85 -4.45
N ARG A 446 2.41 20.78 -5.38
CA ARG A 446 2.59 21.76 -6.45
C ARG A 446 2.71 21.03 -7.78
N MET A 447 2.34 21.70 -8.87
CA MET A 447 2.51 21.23 -10.25
C MET A 447 3.55 22.11 -10.94
N ASP A 448 4.49 21.52 -11.68
CA ASP A 448 5.40 22.30 -12.52
C ASP A 448 4.79 22.66 -13.90
N GLU A 449 5.51 23.45 -14.69
CA GLU A 449 5.09 23.90 -16.02
C GLU A 449 4.87 22.75 -17.02
N ASP A 450 5.49 21.61 -16.77
CA ASP A 450 5.31 20.41 -17.58
C ASP A 450 4.12 19.55 -17.13
N GLY A 451 3.51 19.87 -15.98
CA GLY A 451 2.37 19.14 -15.44
C GLY A 451 2.77 17.95 -14.55
N TYR A 452 4.01 17.91 -14.07
CA TYR A 452 4.42 16.93 -13.04
C TYR A 452 4.09 17.45 -11.65
N PHE A 453 3.60 16.55 -10.81
CA PHE A 453 3.17 16.86 -9.45
C PHE A 453 4.25 16.47 -8.44
N TYR A 454 4.38 17.31 -7.42
CA TYR A 454 5.30 17.12 -6.29
C TYR A 454 4.49 17.23 -5.00
N ILE A 455 4.51 16.18 -4.19
CA ILE A 455 3.93 16.26 -2.85
C ILE A 455 4.88 17.05 -1.97
N VAL A 456 4.39 18.13 -1.40
CA VAL A 456 5.16 19.00 -0.50
C VAL A 456 5.09 18.47 0.92
N ASP A 457 3.87 18.25 1.46
CA ASP A 457 3.65 17.63 2.76
C ASP A 457 2.16 17.32 2.96
N ARG A 458 1.77 17.00 4.19
CA ARG A 458 0.38 16.90 4.61
C ARG A 458 -0.09 18.18 5.29
N ILE A 459 -1.30 18.62 5.00
CA ILE A 459 -1.90 19.82 5.62
C ILE A 459 -1.79 19.76 7.15
N LYS A 460 -2.09 18.60 7.74
CA LYS A 460 -2.06 18.39 9.21
C LYS A 460 -0.66 18.26 9.81
N ASP A 461 0.36 18.03 8.99
CA ASP A 461 1.75 17.89 9.42
C ASP A 461 2.51 19.21 9.23
N MET A 462 1.95 20.17 8.49
CA MET A 462 2.48 21.50 8.30
C MET A 462 2.67 22.20 9.65
N ILE A 463 3.84 22.80 9.83
CA ILE A 463 4.23 23.54 11.04
C ILE A 463 3.97 25.02 10.81
N ILE A 464 3.24 25.66 11.71
CA ILE A 464 2.99 27.12 11.65
C ILE A 464 3.98 27.81 12.57
N SER A 465 5.12 28.24 12.01
CA SER A 465 6.20 28.87 12.77
C SER A 465 6.34 30.36 12.42
N GLY A 466 6.03 31.22 13.36
CA GLY A 466 6.16 32.68 13.18
C GLY A 466 5.31 33.24 12.04
N GLY A 467 4.14 32.61 11.74
CA GLY A 467 3.25 32.99 10.65
C GLY A 467 3.61 32.39 9.29
N TYR A 468 4.68 31.60 9.21
CA TYR A 468 5.07 30.88 8.00
C TYR A 468 4.58 29.44 8.02
N ASN A 469 4.11 28.97 6.89
CA ASN A 469 3.85 27.55 6.65
C ASN A 469 5.20 26.87 6.39
N VAL A 470 5.64 26.04 7.31
CA VAL A 470 6.84 25.22 7.18
C VAL A 470 6.45 23.77 6.95
N TYR A 471 6.99 23.21 5.90
CA TYR A 471 6.71 21.82 5.52
C TYR A 471 7.82 20.93 6.09
N PRO A 472 7.52 20.02 7.03
CA PRO A 472 8.50 19.10 7.60
C PRO A 472 9.35 18.37 6.57
N ARG A 473 8.76 18.01 5.43
CA ARG A 473 9.47 17.32 4.37
C ARG A 473 10.67 18.09 3.82
N ASP A 474 10.58 19.40 3.67
CA ASP A 474 11.70 20.21 3.19
C ASP A 474 12.92 20.07 4.12
N ILE A 475 12.66 19.92 5.42
CA ILE A 475 13.69 19.76 6.44
C ILE A 475 14.22 18.33 6.44
N ASP A 476 13.32 17.36 6.38
CA ASP A 476 13.69 15.95 6.36
C ASP A 476 14.57 15.61 5.14
N GLU A 477 14.25 16.14 3.95
CA GLU A 477 15.06 15.97 2.74
C GLU A 477 16.49 16.48 2.93
N VAL A 478 16.67 17.68 3.50
CA VAL A 478 17.99 18.21 3.81
C VAL A 478 18.73 17.36 4.85
N LEU A 479 18.01 16.86 5.87
CA LEU A 479 18.59 15.97 6.87
C LEU A 479 19.05 14.63 6.25
N TYR A 480 18.36 14.10 5.28
CA TYR A 480 18.76 12.89 4.54
C TYR A 480 20.03 13.10 3.68
N GLU A 481 20.34 14.34 3.27
CA GLU A 481 21.58 14.65 2.55
C GLU A 481 22.81 14.69 3.49
N HIS A 482 22.59 14.74 4.81
CA HIS A 482 23.69 14.72 5.77
C HIS A 482 24.40 13.36 5.77
N PRO A 483 25.76 13.31 5.61
CA PRO A 483 26.49 12.06 5.36
C PRO A 483 26.36 11.01 6.47
N LYS A 484 26.07 11.43 7.70
CA LYS A 484 25.92 10.55 8.87
C LYS A 484 24.48 10.15 9.18
N VAL A 485 23.48 10.71 8.49
CA VAL A 485 22.06 10.45 8.77
C VAL A 485 21.55 9.29 7.90
N VAL A 486 20.77 8.39 8.50
CA VAL A 486 20.07 7.30 7.80
C VAL A 486 18.56 7.54 7.77
N GLU A 487 18.01 8.14 8.84
CA GLU A 487 16.58 8.49 8.89
C GLU A 487 16.39 9.83 9.63
N ALA A 488 15.43 10.60 9.17
CA ALA A 488 15.04 11.84 9.81
C ALA A 488 13.54 12.08 9.74
N CYS A 489 13.00 12.78 10.75
CA CYS A 489 11.62 13.21 10.79
C CYS A 489 11.49 14.48 11.63
N SER A 490 10.95 15.53 11.03
CA SER A 490 10.69 16.81 11.71
C SER A 490 9.23 16.95 12.11
N ILE A 491 8.98 17.57 13.26
CA ILE A 491 7.65 17.89 13.76
C ILE A 491 7.57 19.32 14.29
N GLY A 492 6.36 19.88 14.31
CA GLY A 492 6.05 21.10 15.08
C GLY A 492 5.92 20.79 16.56
N ILE A 493 6.50 21.64 17.40
CA ILE A 493 6.38 21.61 18.84
C ILE A 493 5.89 22.98 19.33
N PRO A 494 5.06 23.09 20.37
CA PRO A 494 4.57 24.37 20.87
C PRO A 494 5.71 25.33 21.25
N HIS A 495 5.59 26.59 20.83
CA HIS A 495 6.57 27.65 21.13
C HIS A 495 5.85 28.94 21.56
N GLN A 496 6.31 29.56 22.64
CA GLN A 496 5.65 30.68 23.29
C GLN A 496 5.39 31.91 22.39
N HIS A 497 6.30 32.19 21.45
CA HIS A 497 6.23 33.40 20.61
C HIS A 497 5.97 33.12 19.13
N ARG A 498 6.18 31.89 18.67
CA ARG A 498 6.07 31.54 17.23
C ARG A 498 4.86 30.66 16.89
N GLY A 499 4.04 30.32 17.89
CA GLY A 499 3.04 29.27 17.76
C GLY A 499 3.69 27.89 17.83
N GLU A 500 4.47 27.53 16.81
CA GLU A 500 5.29 26.31 16.81
C GLU A 500 6.76 26.63 16.51
N SER A 501 7.65 25.76 16.96
CA SER A 501 9.03 25.63 16.54
C SER A 501 9.26 24.21 16.01
N ILE A 502 10.45 23.98 15.44
CA ILE A 502 10.74 22.74 14.73
C ILE A 502 11.65 21.88 15.58
N LYS A 503 11.26 20.62 15.79
CA LYS A 503 12.11 19.58 16.37
C LYS A 503 12.38 18.48 15.34
N ALA A 504 13.65 18.14 15.15
CA ALA A 504 14.09 17.07 14.27
C ALA A 504 14.44 15.83 15.11
N PHE A 505 13.94 14.68 14.71
CA PHE A 505 14.36 13.36 15.19
C PHE A 505 15.27 12.74 14.14
N VAL A 506 16.45 12.31 14.56
CA VAL A 506 17.51 11.83 13.66
C VAL A 506 18.02 10.47 14.08
N VAL A 507 18.13 9.56 13.12
CA VAL A 507 18.81 8.26 13.27
C VAL A 507 20.12 8.34 12.49
N LEU A 508 21.23 8.10 13.16
CA LEU A 508 22.56 8.10 12.55
C LEU A 508 22.89 6.72 11.95
N LYS A 509 23.77 6.70 10.97
CA LYS A 509 24.36 5.47 10.44
C LYS A 509 25.10 4.73 11.54
N GLU A 510 25.26 3.43 11.39
CA GLU A 510 25.97 2.60 12.36
C GLU A 510 27.41 3.10 12.55
N ASN A 511 27.84 3.19 13.82
CA ASN A 511 29.15 3.72 14.24
C ASN A 511 29.40 5.21 13.98
N GLU A 512 28.40 5.99 13.51
CA GLU A 512 28.52 7.45 13.38
C GLU A 512 28.06 8.16 14.65
N THR A 513 28.64 9.33 14.89
CA THR A 513 28.26 10.26 15.96
C THR A 513 28.13 11.67 15.41
N ALA A 514 27.14 12.41 15.90
CA ALA A 514 26.94 13.82 15.59
C ALA A 514 26.37 14.56 16.80
N THR A 515 26.55 15.86 16.86
CA THR A 515 25.91 16.71 17.86
C THR A 515 24.67 17.40 17.26
N ALA A 516 23.79 17.92 18.11
CA ALA A 516 22.64 18.68 17.66
C ALA A 516 23.06 19.92 16.86
N GLU A 517 24.13 20.60 17.32
CA GLU A 517 24.71 21.78 16.66
C GLU A 517 25.26 21.45 15.27
N GLU A 518 25.90 20.28 15.10
CA GLU A 518 26.37 19.79 13.79
C GLU A 518 25.22 19.65 12.81
N ILE A 519 24.13 19.02 13.23
CA ILE A 519 22.92 18.79 12.41
C ILE A 519 22.25 20.13 12.06
N ILE A 520 22.09 21.04 13.04
CA ILE A 520 21.49 22.36 12.82
C ILE A 520 22.35 23.20 11.88
N SER A 521 23.68 23.22 12.10
CA SER A 521 24.62 23.95 11.24
C SER A 521 24.66 23.43 9.80
N PHE A 522 24.38 22.12 9.60
CA PHE A 522 24.19 21.57 8.27
C PHE A 522 22.94 22.16 7.63
N CYS A 523 21.80 22.13 8.35
CA CYS A 523 20.55 22.71 7.88
C CYS A 523 20.66 24.20 7.55
N GLU A 524 21.44 24.99 8.31
CA GLU A 524 21.63 26.42 8.07
C GLU A 524 22.23 26.77 6.70
N LYS A 525 22.97 25.83 6.11
CA LYS A 525 23.58 26.01 4.78
C LYS A 525 22.58 25.79 3.64
N HIS A 526 21.48 25.13 3.91
CA HIS A 526 20.53 24.64 2.90
C HIS A 526 19.11 25.15 3.08
N LEU A 527 18.75 25.68 4.28
CA LEU A 527 17.39 26.09 4.61
C LEU A 527 17.32 27.56 5.05
N ALA A 528 16.18 28.18 4.78
CA ALA A 528 15.87 29.50 5.32
C ALA A 528 15.74 29.46 6.85
N LYS A 529 16.09 30.55 7.54
CA LYS A 529 16.13 30.64 9.02
C LYS A 529 14.86 30.19 9.73
N TYR A 530 13.69 30.45 9.14
CA TYR A 530 12.40 30.06 9.74
C TYR A 530 12.09 28.56 9.63
N LYS A 531 12.85 27.81 8.79
CA LYS A 531 12.78 26.36 8.61
C LYS A 531 13.79 25.59 9.46
N LEU A 532 14.66 26.26 10.20
CA LEU A 532 15.71 25.59 10.95
C LEU A 532 15.15 24.85 12.18
N PRO A 533 15.56 23.61 12.43
CA PRO A 533 15.26 22.92 13.67
C PRO A 533 15.81 23.69 14.86
N THR A 534 15.00 23.87 15.90
CA THR A 534 15.42 24.46 17.18
C THR A 534 15.88 23.41 18.17
N GLU A 535 15.45 22.17 17.95
CA GLU A 535 15.80 21.00 18.76
C GLU A 535 16.11 19.81 17.86
N VAL A 536 17.10 19.00 18.26
CA VAL A 536 17.45 17.73 17.62
C VAL A 536 17.46 16.63 18.67
N GLU A 537 16.75 15.54 18.41
CA GLU A 537 16.75 14.35 19.27
C GLU A 537 17.25 13.14 18.46
N PHE A 538 18.33 12.52 18.95
CA PHE A 538 18.86 11.30 18.33
C PHE A 538 18.09 10.07 18.81
N ARG A 539 17.72 9.20 17.87
CA ARG A 539 17.00 7.94 18.10
C ARG A 539 17.76 6.77 17.48
N LYS A 540 17.54 5.56 17.99
CA LYS A 540 18.01 4.34 17.35
C LYS A 540 17.14 3.93 16.18
N GLU A 541 15.85 4.22 16.26
CA GLU A 541 14.85 3.97 15.22
C GLU A 541 13.70 4.97 15.36
N LEU A 542 12.97 5.22 14.27
CA LEU A 542 11.76 6.03 14.27
C LEU A 542 10.51 5.12 14.22
N PRO A 543 9.39 5.51 14.83
CA PRO A 543 8.15 4.77 14.76
C PRO A 543 7.62 4.74 13.32
N LYS A 544 7.27 3.54 12.81
CA LYS A 544 6.85 3.33 11.42
C LYS A 544 5.58 2.51 11.34
N THR A 545 4.83 2.72 10.28
CA THR A 545 3.76 1.81 9.86
C THR A 545 4.36 0.51 9.30
N ASN A 546 3.51 -0.51 9.13
CA ASN A 546 3.92 -1.79 8.53
C ASN A 546 4.35 -1.69 7.05
N VAL A 547 4.09 -0.56 6.41
CA VAL A 547 4.58 -0.22 5.06
C VAL A 547 5.76 0.76 5.12
N GLY A 548 6.45 0.86 6.26
CA GLY A 548 7.68 1.63 6.41
C GLY A 548 7.51 3.16 6.47
N LYS A 549 6.28 3.69 6.56
CA LYS A 549 6.05 5.13 6.68
C LYS A 549 6.24 5.60 8.11
N ILE A 550 7.04 6.65 8.33
CA ILE A 550 7.26 7.23 9.66
C ILE A 550 5.97 7.82 10.23
N LEU A 551 5.71 7.52 11.49
CA LEU A 551 4.51 7.94 12.24
C LEU A 551 4.77 9.25 12.98
N ARG A 552 4.74 10.39 12.27
CA ARG A 552 4.88 11.73 12.87
C ARG A 552 3.92 11.97 14.04
N LYS A 553 2.71 11.39 13.95
CA LYS A 553 1.70 11.49 15.02
C LYS A 553 2.22 10.92 16.35
N ASP A 554 2.90 9.79 16.31
CA ASP A 554 3.41 9.14 17.52
C ASP A 554 4.53 9.97 18.14
N LEU A 555 5.45 10.50 17.31
CA LEU A 555 6.49 11.42 17.75
C LEU A 555 5.92 12.69 18.38
N ARG A 556 4.87 13.29 17.78
CA ARG A 556 4.16 14.44 18.38
C ARG A 556 3.52 14.07 19.71
N SER A 557 2.85 12.91 19.79
CA SER A 557 2.18 12.48 21.01
C SER A 557 3.18 12.25 22.14
N GLU A 558 4.30 11.60 21.86
CA GLU A 558 5.40 11.41 22.80
C GLU A 558 5.93 12.76 23.32
N GLU A 559 6.15 13.71 22.40
CA GLU A 559 6.69 15.03 22.74
C GLU A 559 5.71 15.86 23.58
N MET A 560 4.43 15.80 23.27
CA MET A 560 3.39 16.48 24.05
C MET A 560 3.26 15.91 25.48
N ILE A 561 3.49 14.60 25.67
CA ILE A 561 3.53 13.99 26.99
C ILE A 561 4.77 14.47 27.74
N LYS A 562 5.96 14.44 27.12
CA LYS A 562 7.21 14.89 27.73
C LYS A 562 7.15 16.36 28.20
N ARG A 563 6.46 17.24 27.47
CA ARG A 563 6.35 18.67 27.78
C ARG A 563 5.29 19.00 28.84
N LYS A 564 4.39 18.04 29.15
CA LYS A 564 3.40 18.17 30.21
C LYS A 564 3.87 17.60 31.56
N SER A 565 4.88 16.72 31.55
CA SER A 565 5.53 16.16 32.74
C SER A 565 6.69 17.06 33.21
#